data_0a09b2fa8d78c1749dff145ecf295dba
#
_entry.id   0a09b2fa8d78c1749dff145ecf295dba
#
_cell.length_a   1.000
_cell.length_b   1.000
_cell.length_c   1.000
_cell.angle_alpha   90.00
_cell.angle_beta   90.00
_cell.angle_gamma   90.00
#
_symmetry.space_group_name_H-M   'P 1'
#
loop_
_entity.id
_entity.type
_entity.pdbx_description
1 polymer ?
#
loop_
_entity_poly.entity_id
_entity_poly.type
_entity_poly.pdbx_seq_one_letter_code
_entity_poly.pdbx_strand_id
1 'polypeptide(L)'
;MDERQHKPNTPEDLPPFQVLHDLEERVEDSENKLRHKHHQAALAHKEKLRKRRRIIKWIGGAVVVLALLYLAPIPLGSMTVTGSKTVSLEDVKVAGNIKEPVNILQINRERLKQRLSHDLRVDSVDISYRFPLTMEVAVKERVPLMVLPAQFGYLTIDRQGQVIDSSDSLKGLKVPLVSGLGAGNLLLGDRVTDSAMKAAVTYLDALPADYLTQLEEINLGDGDQLLAYTTDGVQIRIGNQEQLKEKAEMTVNMLKDLQDKHVRAQYIDVNLDAPYVKELK
;
A
#
# COMPACT_ATOMS: atom_id res chain seq x y z
N MET A 1 -27.06 -92.60 44.42
CA MET A 1 -26.50 -93.09 43.16
C MET A 1 -26.32 -91.86 42.27
N ASP A 2 -25.11 -91.41 42.20
CA ASP A 2 -24.74 -90.17 41.58
C ASP A 2 -24.04 -90.48 40.22
N GLU A 3 -24.76 -90.34 39.14
CA GLU A 3 -24.21 -90.52 37.81
C GLU A 3 -23.65 -89.15 37.34
N ARG A 4 -22.36 -88.88 37.63
CA ARG A 4 -21.65 -87.77 37.05
C ARG A 4 -21.40 -88.07 35.59
N GLN A 5 -22.11 -87.39 34.70
CA GLN A 5 -21.78 -87.30 33.27
C GLN A 5 -20.42 -86.59 33.09
N HIS A 6 -19.42 -87.38 32.74
CA HIS A 6 -18.07 -86.88 32.35
C HIS A 6 -18.19 -86.23 31.01
N LYS A 7 -18.10 -84.85 30.94
CA LYS A 7 -17.91 -84.12 29.69
C LYS A 7 -16.46 -84.23 29.28
N PRO A 8 -16.14 -84.70 28.06
CA PRO A 8 -14.73 -84.72 27.59
C PRO A 8 -14.24 -83.32 27.50
N ASN A 9 -13.12 -83.04 28.18
CA ASN A 9 -12.54 -81.67 28.30
C ASN A 9 -11.32 -81.39 27.39
N THR A 10 -10.93 -82.41 26.61
CA THR A 10 -9.76 -82.28 25.69
C THR A 10 -10.03 -82.91 24.33
N PRO A 11 -9.40 -82.40 23.24
CA PRO A 11 -9.59 -82.93 21.87
C PRO A 11 -9.17 -84.44 21.74
N GLU A 12 -8.39 -84.97 22.67
CA GLU A 12 -7.88 -86.32 22.62
C GLU A 12 -8.95 -87.40 23.10
N ASP A 13 -10.03 -86.93 23.70
CA ASP A 13 -11.06 -87.84 24.23
C ASP A 13 -12.24 -88.10 23.24
N LEU A 14 -12.19 -87.48 22.06
CA LEU A 14 -13.20 -87.60 21.03
C LEU A 14 -12.87 -88.67 19.99
N PRO A 15 -13.86 -89.45 19.49
CA PRO A 15 -13.59 -90.41 18.41
C PRO A 15 -13.11 -89.70 17.17
N PRO A 16 -12.18 -90.26 16.37
CA PRO A 16 -11.48 -89.64 15.25
C PRO A 16 -12.43 -88.96 14.23
N PHE A 17 -13.65 -89.44 14.09
CA PHE A 17 -14.68 -88.88 13.21
C PHE A 17 -15.20 -87.49 13.72
N GLN A 18 -15.39 -87.33 15.02
CA GLN A 18 -15.87 -86.11 15.59
C GLN A 18 -14.81 -85.00 15.56
N VAL A 19 -13.54 -85.33 15.72
CA VAL A 19 -12.42 -84.40 15.60
C VAL A 19 -12.31 -83.89 14.19
N LEU A 20 -12.48 -84.73 13.16
CA LEU A 20 -12.48 -84.36 11.78
C LEU A 20 -13.63 -83.39 11.41
N HIS A 21 -14.86 -83.73 11.92
CA HIS A 21 -16.01 -82.83 11.71
C HIS A 21 -15.89 -81.48 12.37
N ASP A 22 -15.36 -81.39 13.58
CA ASP A 22 -15.09 -80.12 14.29
C ASP A 22 -14.00 -79.28 13.59
N LEU A 23 -13.00 -79.94 13.00
CA LEU A 23 -11.99 -79.25 12.23
C LEU A 23 -12.56 -78.71 10.88
N GLU A 24 -13.37 -79.48 10.19
CA GLU A 24 -14.04 -79.04 8.96
C GLU A 24 -14.96 -77.84 9.24
N GLU A 25 -15.78 -77.89 10.31
CA GLU A 25 -16.67 -76.80 10.72
C GLU A 25 -15.87 -75.53 11.09
N ARG A 26 -14.78 -75.70 11.83
CA ARG A 26 -13.88 -74.53 12.13
C ARG A 26 -13.19 -73.92 10.93
N VAL A 27 -12.81 -74.76 9.94
CA VAL A 27 -12.24 -74.30 8.69
C VAL A 27 -13.28 -73.55 7.88
N GLU A 28 -14.48 -74.11 7.72
CA GLU A 28 -15.58 -73.46 7.02
C GLU A 28 -16.01 -72.13 7.68
N ASP A 29 -16.11 -72.08 9.01
CA ASP A 29 -16.41 -70.84 9.75
C ASP A 29 -15.30 -69.80 9.58
N SER A 30 -14.03 -70.22 9.54
CA SER A 30 -12.89 -69.33 9.30
C SER A 30 -12.88 -68.77 7.89
N GLU A 31 -13.18 -69.62 6.87
CA GLU A 31 -13.31 -69.15 5.48
C GLU A 31 -14.49 -68.18 5.28
N ASN A 32 -15.63 -68.49 5.90
CA ASN A 32 -16.79 -67.61 5.86
C ASN A 32 -16.50 -66.24 6.52
N LYS A 33 -15.82 -66.23 7.65
CA LYS A 33 -15.38 -64.99 8.30
C LYS A 33 -14.42 -64.20 7.43
N LEU A 34 -13.49 -64.84 6.72
CA LEU A 34 -12.59 -64.22 5.79
C LEU A 34 -13.32 -63.63 4.57
N ARG A 35 -14.26 -64.39 3.99
CA ARG A 35 -15.10 -63.92 2.88
C ARG A 35 -15.92 -62.68 3.28
N HIS A 36 -16.51 -62.68 4.47
CA HIS A 36 -17.25 -61.55 5.02
C HIS A 36 -16.37 -60.34 5.23
N LYS A 37 -15.14 -60.47 5.78
CA LYS A 37 -14.19 -59.38 5.94
C LYS A 37 -13.77 -58.81 4.58
N HIS A 38 -13.46 -59.64 3.59
CA HIS A 38 -13.12 -59.20 2.24
C HIS A 38 -14.28 -58.44 1.56
N HIS A 39 -15.52 -58.95 1.74
CA HIS A 39 -16.69 -58.27 1.19
C HIS A 39 -16.94 -56.92 1.85
N GLN A 40 -16.85 -56.83 3.17
CA GLN A 40 -16.97 -55.55 3.90
C GLN A 40 -15.87 -54.56 3.52
N ALA A 41 -14.61 -55.01 3.37
CA ALA A 41 -13.50 -54.17 2.91
C ALA A 41 -13.74 -53.65 1.49
N ALA A 42 -14.24 -54.48 0.58
CA ALA A 42 -14.58 -54.11 -0.78
C ALA A 42 -15.71 -53.06 -0.84
N LEU A 43 -16.76 -53.24 0.02
CA LEU A 43 -17.86 -52.27 0.12
C LEU A 43 -17.35 -50.93 0.67
N ALA A 44 -16.56 -50.95 1.74
CA ALA A 44 -15.97 -49.75 2.34
C ALA A 44 -15.04 -49.01 1.34
N HIS A 45 -14.28 -49.76 0.53
CA HIS A 45 -13.45 -49.16 -0.52
C HIS A 45 -14.30 -48.51 -1.61
N LYS A 46 -15.37 -49.17 -2.09
CA LYS A 46 -16.33 -48.62 -3.04
C LYS A 46 -17.01 -47.36 -2.51
N GLU A 47 -17.35 -47.33 -1.23
CA GLU A 47 -17.97 -46.17 -0.59
C GLU A 47 -16.99 -44.97 -0.48
N LYS A 48 -15.73 -45.22 -0.10
CA LYS A 48 -14.68 -44.23 -0.10
C LYS A 48 -14.46 -43.65 -1.51
N LEU A 49 -14.43 -44.48 -2.54
CA LEU A 49 -14.30 -44.04 -3.93
C LEU A 49 -15.51 -43.21 -4.39
N ARG A 50 -16.73 -43.58 -3.99
CA ARG A 50 -17.96 -42.82 -4.29
C ARG A 50 -17.93 -41.43 -3.61
N LYS A 51 -17.53 -41.37 -2.33
CA LYS A 51 -17.36 -40.08 -1.59
C LYS A 51 -16.29 -39.20 -2.26
N ARG A 52 -15.14 -39.79 -2.59
CA ARG A 52 -14.05 -39.06 -3.29
C ARG A 52 -14.49 -38.53 -4.65
N ARG A 53 -15.21 -39.32 -5.45
CA ARG A 53 -15.76 -38.88 -6.75
C ARG A 53 -16.80 -37.76 -6.59
N ARG A 54 -17.64 -37.79 -5.54
CA ARG A 54 -18.56 -36.67 -5.26
C ARG A 54 -17.81 -35.39 -4.91
N ILE A 55 -16.81 -35.46 -4.02
CA ILE A 55 -15.98 -34.33 -3.63
C ILE A 55 -15.28 -33.74 -4.88
N ILE A 56 -14.69 -34.57 -5.73
CA ILE A 56 -14.05 -34.12 -6.98
C ILE A 56 -15.05 -33.41 -7.90
N LYS A 57 -16.27 -33.92 -8.02
CA LYS A 57 -17.32 -33.26 -8.83
C LYS A 57 -17.73 -31.91 -8.24
N TRP A 58 -17.85 -31.79 -6.92
CA TRP A 58 -18.16 -30.52 -6.25
C TRP A 58 -17.01 -29.51 -6.41
N ILE A 59 -15.76 -29.95 -6.25
CA ILE A 59 -14.59 -29.12 -6.50
C ILE A 59 -14.54 -28.67 -7.98
N GLY A 60 -14.76 -29.60 -8.90
CA GLY A 60 -14.80 -29.27 -10.34
C GLY A 60 -15.93 -28.28 -10.66
N GLY A 61 -17.10 -28.46 -10.09
CA GLY A 61 -18.21 -27.49 -10.22
C GLY A 61 -17.86 -26.12 -9.66
N ALA A 62 -17.27 -26.07 -8.46
CA ALA A 62 -16.82 -24.80 -7.85
C ALA A 62 -15.77 -24.09 -8.71
N VAL A 63 -14.81 -24.82 -9.25
CA VAL A 63 -13.78 -24.24 -10.15
C VAL A 63 -14.42 -23.66 -11.42
N VAL A 64 -15.40 -24.35 -12.01
CA VAL A 64 -16.12 -23.85 -13.19
C VAL A 64 -16.90 -22.56 -12.85
N VAL A 65 -17.59 -22.54 -11.71
CA VAL A 65 -18.31 -21.34 -11.26
C VAL A 65 -17.36 -20.17 -11.04
N LEU A 66 -16.21 -20.40 -10.38
CA LEU A 66 -15.19 -19.38 -10.17
C LEU A 66 -14.60 -18.88 -11.51
N ALA A 67 -14.37 -19.79 -12.46
CA ALA A 67 -13.90 -19.42 -13.79
C ALA A 67 -14.93 -18.59 -14.55
N LEU A 68 -16.22 -18.92 -14.45
CA LEU A 68 -17.30 -18.13 -15.05
C LEU A 68 -17.41 -16.74 -14.41
N LEU A 69 -17.32 -16.63 -13.10
CA LEU A 69 -17.30 -15.35 -12.39
C LEU A 69 -16.11 -14.48 -12.77
N TYR A 70 -14.96 -15.11 -13.04
CA TYR A 70 -13.76 -14.42 -13.47
C TYR A 70 -13.80 -13.96 -14.93
N LEU A 71 -14.33 -14.79 -15.83
CA LEU A 71 -14.30 -14.53 -17.29
C LEU A 71 -15.53 -13.76 -17.79
N ALA A 72 -16.67 -13.87 -17.13
CA ALA A 72 -17.91 -13.25 -17.57
C ALA A 72 -17.88 -11.72 -17.38
N PRO A 73 -18.41 -10.93 -18.31
CA PRO A 73 -18.57 -9.47 -18.19
C PRO A 73 -19.76 -9.14 -17.28
N ILE A 74 -19.73 -9.59 -16.02
CA ILE A 74 -20.73 -9.29 -15.01
C ILE A 74 -20.17 -8.27 -14.01
N PRO A 75 -21.01 -7.30 -13.56
CA PRO A 75 -20.59 -6.40 -12.48
C PRO A 75 -20.38 -7.20 -11.21
N LEU A 76 -19.16 -7.25 -10.75
CA LEU A 76 -18.81 -7.93 -9.50
C LEU A 76 -18.01 -7.00 -8.59
N GLY A 77 -18.69 -6.51 -7.56
CA GLY A 77 -18.12 -5.58 -6.62
C GLY A 77 -18.21 -4.11 -7.05
N SER A 78 -17.66 -3.24 -6.23
CA SER A 78 -17.59 -1.79 -6.43
C SER A 78 -16.17 -1.28 -6.24
N MET A 79 -15.89 -0.09 -6.76
CA MET A 79 -14.64 0.61 -6.57
C MET A 79 -14.91 1.99 -5.98
N THR A 80 -14.11 2.39 -5.00
CA THR A 80 -14.16 3.72 -4.38
C THR A 80 -12.76 4.32 -4.35
N VAL A 81 -12.68 5.63 -4.56
CA VAL A 81 -11.45 6.42 -4.43
C VAL A 81 -11.57 7.28 -3.19
N THR A 82 -10.52 7.31 -2.37
CA THR A 82 -10.46 8.09 -1.13
C THR A 82 -9.13 8.84 -1.05
N GLY A 83 -9.11 9.94 -0.28
CA GLY A 83 -7.88 10.69 0.01
C GLY A 83 -7.46 11.71 -1.07
N SER A 84 -8.13 11.77 -2.22
CA SER A 84 -7.86 12.73 -3.30
C SER A 84 -9.09 13.56 -3.63
N LYS A 85 -8.85 14.81 -4.02
CA LYS A 85 -9.84 15.72 -4.59
C LYS A 85 -9.66 15.91 -6.10
N THR A 86 -8.44 15.69 -6.59
CA THR A 86 -8.05 15.91 -7.99
C THR A 86 -8.06 14.65 -8.82
N VAL A 87 -7.92 13.47 -8.19
CA VAL A 87 -7.97 12.17 -8.87
C VAL A 87 -9.35 11.55 -8.65
N SER A 88 -10.12 11.49 -9.72
CA SER A 88 -11.47 10.93 -9.72
C SER A 88 -11.48 9.41 -9.87
N LEU A 89 -12.65 8.78 -9.59
CA LEU A 89 -12.87 7.36 -9.89
C LEU A 89 -12.67 7.04 -11.38
N GLU A 90 -13.05 7.97 -12.24
CA GLU A 90 -12.91 7.80 -13.68
C GLU A 90 -11.44 7.81 -14.10
N ASP A 91 -10.61 8.70 -13.53
CA ASP A 91 -9.15 8.69 -13.74
C ASP A 91 -8.54 7.34 -13.35
N VAL A 92 -8.97 6.78 -12.23
CA VAL A 92 -8.51 5.46 -11.77
C VAL A 92 -8.93 4.33 -12.72
N LYS A 93 -10.17 4.37 -13.25
CA LYS A 93 -10.62 3.40 -14.25
C LYS A 93 -9.82 3.51 -15.55
N VAL A 94 -9.59 4.72 -16.02
CA VAL A 94 -8.79 4.98 -17.23
C VAL A 94 -7.36 4.49 -17.01
N ALA A 95 -6.71 4.87 -15.92
CA ALA A 95 -5.36 4.41 -15.57
C ALA A 95 -5.28 2.88 -15.50
N GLY A 96 -6.29 2.25 -14.90
CA GLY A 96 -6.38 0.78 -14.78
C GLY A 96 -6.73 0.07 -16.08
N ASN A 97 -7.16 0.78 -17.13
CA ASN A 97 -7.82 0.22 -18.32
C ASN A 97 -8.99 -0.70 -17.94
N ILE A 98 -9.79 -0.24 -16.95
CA ILE A 98 -10.91 -0.98 -16.39
C ILE A 98 -12.13 -0.72 -17.24
N LYS A 99 -12.64 -1.78 -17.85
CA LYS A 99 -13.84 -1.72 -18.70
C LYS A 99 -15.09 -1.90 -17.86
N GLU A 100 -16.18 -1.26 -18.26
CA GLU A 100 -17.48 -1.53 -17.68
C GLU A 100 -18.16 -2.73 -18.38
N PRO A 101 -18.89 -3.56 -17.63
CA PRO A 101 -19.15 -3.48 -16.18
C PRO A 101 -17.93 -3.84 -15.33
N VAL A 102 -17.72 -3.14 -14.22
CA VAL A 102 -16.55 -3.34 -13.35
C VAL A 102 -16.60 -4.71 -12.69
N ASN A 103 -15.56 -5.52 -12.91
CA ASN A 103 -15.35 -6.78 -12.20
C ASN A 103 -14.02 -6.71 -11.43
N ILE A 104 -14.08 -6.57 -10.10
CA ILE A 104 -12.90 -6.37 -9.27
C ILE A 104 -11.93 -7.57 -9.28
N LEU A 105 -12.41 -8.78 -9.61
CA LEU A 105 -11.56 -9.96 -9.72
C LEU A 105 -10.65 -9.94 -10.95
N GLN A 106 -11.01 -9.16 -11.97
CA GLN A 106 -10.22 -8.99 -13.20
C GLN A 106 -9.17 -7.88 -13.08
N ILE A 107 -9.24 -7.06 -12.02
CA ILE A 107 -8.35 -5.92 -11.84
C ILE A 107 -7.01 -6.39 -11.28
N ASN A 108 -5.94 -6.15 -12.03
CA ASN A 108 -4.58 -6.38 -11.52
C ASN A 108 -4.16 -5.20 -10.65
N ARG A 109 -4.19 -5.41 -9.33
CA ARG A 109 -3.86 -4.42 -8.31
C ARG A 109 -2.47 -3.80 -8.50
N GLU A 110 -1.46 -4.62 -8.78
CA GLU A 110 -0.08 -4.14 -8.90
C GLU A 110 0.10 -3.25 -10.14
N ARG A 111 -0.51 -3.64 -11.26
CA ARG A 111 -0.50 -2.81 -12.48
C ARG A 111 -1.26 -1.50 -12.28
N LEU A 112 -2.40 -1.54 -11.60
CA LEU A 112 -3.17 -0.34 -11.30
C LEU A 112 -2.37 0.61 -10.43
N LYS A 113 -1.76 0.10 -9.35
CA LYS A 113 -0.89 0.87 -8.46
C LYS A 113 0.28 1.49 -9.22
N GLN A 114 0.97 0.71 -10.04
CA GLN A 114 2.09 1.19 -10.85
C GLN A 114 1.68 2.31 -11.82
N ARG A 115 0.54 2.17 -12.50
CA ARG A 115 0.06 3.21 -13.43
C ARG A 115 -0.35 4.48 -12.72
N LEU A 116 -1.06 4.37 -11.59
CA LEU A 116 -1.42 5.53 -10.79
C LEU A 116 -0.20 6.25 -10.20
N SER A 117 0.86 5.53 -9.86
CA SER A 117 2.09 6.15 -9.37
C SER A 117 2.88 6.96 -10.44
N HIS A 118 2.54 6.82 -11.72
CA HIS A 118 3.06 7.65 -12.80
C HIS A 118 2.27 8.96 -13.00
N ASP A 119 1.10 9.08 -12.40
CA ASP A 119 0.35 10.34 -12.41
C ASP A 119 1.04 11.35 -11.49
N LEU A 120 1.42 12.50 -12.04
CA LEU A 120 2.17 13.52 -11.31
C LEU A 120 1.39 14.17 -10.17
N ARG A 121 0.06 14.02 -10.14
CA ARG A 121 -0.80 14.45 -9.03
C ARG A 121 -0.69 13.51 -7.82
N VAL A 122 -0.16 12.31 -8.01
CA VAL A 122 -0.17 11.22 -7.05
C VAL A 122 1.19 11.06 -6.36
N ASP A 123 1.21 11.19 -5.05
CA ASP A 123 2.39 10.90 -4.21
C ASP A 123 2.49 9.39 -3.93
N SER A 124 1.41 8.81 -3.46
CA SER A 124 1.35 7.37 -3.17
C SER A 124 -0.06 6.83 -3.33
N VAL A 125 -0.16 5.52 -3.60
CA VAL A 125 -1.42 4.79 -3.74
C VAL A 125 -1.38 3.55 -2.87
N ASP A 126 -2.43 3.36 -2.09
CA ASP A 126 -2.70 2.10 -1.44
C ASP A 126 -4.03 1.52 -1.92
N ILE A 127 -4.04 0.22 -2.22
CA ILE A 127 -5.21 -0.47 -2.72
C ILE A 127 -5.56 -1.58 -1.75
N SER A 128 -6.74 -1.52 -1.19
CA SER A 128 -7.26 -2.49 -0.24
C SER A 128 -8.61 -3.05 -0.69
N TYR A 129 -8.99 -4.19 -0.12
CA TYR A 129 -10.31 -4.78 -0.34
C TYR A 129 -11.10 -4.71 0.95
N ARG A 130 -12.32 -4.19 0.85
CA ARG A 130 -13.27 -4.11 1.96
C ARG A 130 -14.42 -5.07 1.69
N PHE A 131 -14.79 -5.85 2.72
CA PHE A 131 -15.94 -6.75 2.62
C PHE A 131 -17.25 -5.97 2.36
N PRO A 132 -18.20 -6.47 1.53
CA PRO A 132 -18.17 -7.79 0.89
C PRO A 132 -17.35 -7.88 -0.40
N LEU A 133 -17.30 -6.87 -1.26
CA LEU A 133 -16.63 -6.87 -2.57
C LEU A 133 -16.38 -5.41 -3.03
N THR A 134 -15.71 -4.63 -2.20
CA THR A 134 -15.36 -3.24 -2.54
C THR A 134 -13.84 -3.12 -2.62
N MET A 135 -13.34 -2.63 -3.76
CA MET A 135 -11.95 -2.21 -3.91
C MET A 135 -11.86 -0.74 -3.51
N GLU A 136 -11.09 -0.44 -2.49
CA GLU A 136 -10.79 0.91 -2.06
C GLU A 136 -9.40 1.31 -2.55
N VAL A 137 -9.34 2.40 -3.31
CA VAL A 137 -8.11 3.01 -3.82
C VAL A 137 -7.88 4.28 -3.03
N ALA A 138 -6.98 4.22 -2.05
CA ALA A 138 -6.57 5.36 -1.26
C ALA A 138 -5.42 6.07 -1.99
N VAL A 139 -5.68 7.29 -2.45
CA VAL A 139 -4.71 8.11 -3.17
C VAL A 139 -4.26 9.25 -2.27
N LYS A 140 -2.95 9.38 -2.10
CA LYS A 140 -2.34 10.54 -1.46
C LYS A 140 -1.85 11.48 -2.54
N GLU A 141 -2.36 12.71 -2.54
CA GLU A 141 -1.96 13.74 -3.50
C GLU A 141 -0.58 14.30 -3.19
N ARG A 142 0.16 14.69 -4.24
CA ARG A 142 1.38 15.46 -4.07
C ARG A 142 1.05 16.87 -3.62
N VAL A 143 1.84 17.36 -2.69
CA VAL A 143 1.69 18.70 -2.14
C VAL A 143 2.77 19.60 -2.72
N PRO A 144 2.42 20.72 -3.37
CA PRO A 144 3.37 21.73 -3.80
C PRO A 144 4.24 22.22 -2.63
N LEU A 145 5.53 22.41 -2.86
CA LEU A 145 6.48 22.92 -1.87
C LEU A 145 7.04 24.27 -2.27
N MET A 146 7.42 24.44 -3.53
CA MET A 146 7.98 25.67 -4.07
C MET A 146 7.69 25.81 -5.56
N VAL A 147 7.85 27.02 -6.08
CA VAL A 147 7.69 27.33 -7.49
C VAL A 147 9.00 27.88 -8.03
N LEU A 148 9.39 27.41 -9.21
CA LEU A 148 10.63 27.80 -9.89
C LEU A 148 10.31 28.50 -11.20
N PRO A 149 10.87 29.70 -11.47
CA PRO A 149 10.72 30.37 -12.76
C PRO A 149 11.36 29.55 -13.89
N ALA A 150 10.63 29.38 -14.98
CA ALA A 150 11.08 28.70 -16.18
C ALA A 150 11.04 29.65 -17.38
N GLN A 151 11.58 29.23 -18.54
CA GLN A 151 11.57 30.02 -19.74
C GLN A 151 10.15 30.44 -20.20
N PHE A 152 9.17 29.57 -19.97
CA PHE A 152 7.77 29.80 -20.29
C PHE A 152 6.92 29.50 -19.05
N GLY A 153 6.77 30.49 -18.16
CA GLY A 153 5.97 30.33 -16.93
C GLY A 153 6.74 29.81 -15.72
N TYR A 154 6.12 28.92 -14.96
CA TYR A 154 6.59 28.44 -13.67
C TYR A 154 6.46 26.92 -13.55
N LEU A 155 7.42 26.29 -12.91
CA LEU A 155 7.38 24.88 -12.56
C LEU A 155 7.09 24.73 -11.06
N THR A 156 6.12 23.92 -10.73
CA THR A 156 5.81 23.58 -9.34
C THR A 156 6.56 22.32 -8.92
N ILE A 157 7.24 22.39 -7.80
CA ILE A 157 8.07 21.32 -7.25
C ILE A 157 7.46 20.83 -5.94
N ASP A 158 7.41 19.51 -5.75
CA ASP A 158 6.88 18.86 -4.56
C ASP A 158 7.95 18.68 -3.46
N ARG A 159 7.52 18.06 -2.33
CA ARG A 159 8.39 17.78 -1.17
C ARG A 159 9.52 16.78 -1.45
N GLN A 160 9.41 16.00 -2.54
CA GLN A 160 10.46 15.07 -2.99
C GLN A 160 11.40 15.69 -4.04
N GLY A 161 11.22 16.97 -4.36
CA GLY A 161 11.98 17.67 -5.39
C GLY A 161 11.59 17.27 -6.81
N GLN A 162 10.38 16.76 -7.03
CA GLN A 162 9.88 16.41 -8.36
C GLN A 162 9.06 17.57 -8.94
N VAL A 163 9.22 17.84 -10.23
CA VAL A 163 8.38 18.78 -10.98
C VAL A 163 7.03 18.14 -11.23
N ILE A 164 5.97 18.68 -10.62
CA ILE A 164 4.63 18.11 -10.64
C ILE A 164 3.64 18.86 -11.51
N ASP A 165 3.92 20.13 -11.79
CA ASP A 165 3.04 20.98 -12.61
C ASP A 165 3.84 22.05 -13.32
N SER A 166 3.28 22.58 -14.41
CA SER A 166 3.78 23.72 -15.16
C SER A 166 2.62 24.68 -15.45
N SER A 167 2.76 25.94 -15.07
CA SER A 167 1.71 26.95 -15.17
C SER A 167 2.27 28.28 -15.69
N ASP A 168 1.48 29.02 -16.45
CA ASP A 168 1.82 30.37 -16.90
C ASP A 168 1.66 31.42 -15.79
N SER A 169 1.09 31.06 -14.64
CA SER A 169 0.71 31.98 -13.58
C SER A 169 0.85 31.36 -12.18
N LEU A 170 1.27 32.18 -11.22
CA LEU A 170 1.36 31.82 -9.79
C LEU A 170 0.00 31.88 -9.07
N LYS A 171 -1.10 32.20 -9.76
CA LYS A 171 -2.39 32.39 -9.11
C LYS A 171 -2.88 31.12 -8.40
N GLY A 172 -3.15 31.26 -7.12
CA GLY A 172 -3.69 30.20 -6.28
C GLY A 172 -2.66 29.30 -5.59
N LEU A 173 -1.37 29.44 -5.90
CA LEU A 173 -0.28 28.76 -5.21
C LEU A 173 0.16 29.56 -3.99
N LYS A 174 0.16 28.93 -2.82
CA LYS A 174 0.61 29.53 -1.55
C LYS A 174 1.91 28.87 -1.11
N VAL A 175 2.90 28.88 -1.98
CA VAL A 175 4.24 28.34 -1.75
C VAL A 175 5.28 29.32 -2.24
N PRO A 176 6.49 29.36 -1.65
CA PRO A 176 7.51 30.33 -1.98
C PRO A 176 8.00 30.20 -3.42
N LEU A 177 8.33 31.33 -4.01
CA LEU A 177 9.02 31.42 -5.29
C LEU A 177 10.52 31.21 -5.08
N VAL A 178 11.13 30.38 -5.90
CA VAL A 178 12.58 30.25 -5.95
C VAL A 178 13.15 31.34 -6.87
N SER A 179 14.12 32.10 -6.38
CA SER A 179 14.86 33.10 -7.18
C SER A 179 16.35 32.84 -7.14
N GLY A 180 17.10 33.60 -7.97
CA GLY A 180 18.56 33.45 -8.07
C GLY A 180 19.02 32.26 -8.90
N LEU A 181 18.17 31.27 -9.14
CA LEU A 181 18.44 30.13 -9.98
C LEU A 181 17.23 29.89 -10.90
N GLY A 182 17.49 29.58 -12.17
CA GLY A 182 16.43 29.21 -13.12
C GLY A 182 16.23 27.73 -13.24
N ALA A 183 15.10 27.33 -13.84
CA ALA A 183 14.73 25.93 -14.04
C ALA A 183 15.72 25.15 -14.96
N GLY A 184 16.57 25.83 -15.71
CA GLY A 184 17.44 25.17 -16.67
C GLY A 184 16.64 24.33 -17.68
N ASN A 185 16.99 23.05 -17.79
CA ASN A 185 16.33 22.08 -18.68
C ASN A 185 15.34 21.14 -17.94
N LEU A 186 14.87 21.52 -16.76
CA LEU A 186 13.89 20.70 -16.02
C LEU A 186 12.57 20.62 -16.79
N LEU A 187 12.07 19.41 -16.92
CA LEU A 187 10.79 19.09 -17.55
C LEU A 187 9.80 18.55 -16.51
N LEU A 188 8.56 18.50 -16.90
CA LEU A 188 7.49 17.91 -16.10
C LEU A 188 7.80 16.43 -15.78
N GLY A 189 7.80 16.09 -14.49
CA GLY A 189 8.15 14.74 -13.99
C GLY A 189 9.63 14.58 -13.60
N ASP A 190 10.51 15.50 -13.99
CA ASP A 190 11.92 15.46 -13.59
C ASP A 190 12.11 15.75 -12.10
N ARG A 191 13.26 15.37 -11.58
CA ARG A 191 13.68 15.70 -10.22
C ARG A 191 14.82 16.72 -10.23
N VAL A 192 14.79 17.64 -9.29
CA VAL A 192 15.87 18.59 -9.08
C VAL A 192 17.18 17.86 -8.79
N THR A 193 18.23 18.21 -9.50
CA THR A 193 19.58 17.64 -9.36
C THR A 193 20.56 18.63 -8.75
N ASP A 194 20.32 19.90 -8.91
CA ASP A 194 21.15 21.00 -8.38
C ASP A 194 21.21 20.96 -6.85
N SER A 195 22.38 21.25 -6.27
CA SER A 195 22.62 21.19 -4.82
C SER A 195 21.86 22.26 -4.06
N ALA A 196 21.81 23.49 -4.58
CA ALA A 196 21.12 24.61 -3.94
C ALA A 196 19.59 24.39 -3.97
N MET A 197 19.06 23.86 -5.07
CA MET A 197 17.64 23.48 -5.14
C MET A 197 17.30 22.35 -4.16
N LYS A 198 18.16 21.33 -4.02
CA LYS A 198 17.98 20.26 -3.02
C LYS A 198 18.04 20.81 -1.60
N ALA A 199 18.93 21.75 -1.34
CA ALA A 199 19.01 22.44 -0.05
C ALA A 199 17.72 23.22 0.24
N ALA A 200 17.18 23.95 -0.74
CA ALA A 200 15.90 24.63 -0.61
C ALA A 200 14.76 23.67 -0.32
N VAL A 201 14.66 22.53 -1.05
CA VAL A 201 13.67 21.48 -0.77
C VAL A 201 13.82 20.97 0.66
N THR A 202 15.04 20.70 1.12
CA THR A 202 15.29 20.17 2.47
C THR A 202 14.87 21.15 3.55
N TYR A 203 15.18 22.43 3.38
CA TYR A 203 14.82 23.50 4.32
C TYR A 203 13.30 23.73 4.36
N LEU A 204 12.68 23.89 3.18
CA LEU A 204 11.25 24.16 3.08
C LEU A 204 10.39 22.98 3.52
N ASP A 205 10.81 21.74 3.25
CA ASP A 205 10.10 20.53 3.69
C ASP A 205 10.09 20.35 5.21
N ALA A 206 11.12 20.87 5.88
CA ALA A 206 11.21 20.87 7.35
C ALA A 206 10.29 21.91 8.01
N LEU A 207 9.79 22.90 7.27
CA LEU A 207 8.87 23.91 7.80
C LEU A 207 7.45 23.35 7.89
N PRO A 208 6.73 23.62 9.01
CA PRO A 208 5.29 23.40 9.10
C PRO A 208 4.53 24.21 8.02
N ALA A 209 3.38 23.68 7.59
CA ALA A 209 2.60 24.28 6.50
C ALA A 209 2.21 25.74 6.76
N ASP A 210 1.90 26.07 8.00
CA ASP A 210 1.53 27.46 8.38
C ASP A 210 2.68 28.46 8.21
N TYR A 211 3.93 28.03 8.43
CA TYR A 211 5.11 28.84 8.22
C TYR A 211 5.54 28.86 6.74
N LEU A 212 5.39 27.75 6.04
CA LEU A 212 5.64 27.68 4.60
C LEU A 212 4.79 28.70 3.84
N THR A 213 3.52 28.86 4.20
CA THR A 213 2.61 29.85 3.58
C THR A 213 2.93 31.30 3.91
N GLN A 214 3.77 31.57 4.92
CA GLN A 214 4.26 32.88 5.26
C GLN A 214 5.51 33.27 4.46
N LEU A 215 6.13 32.32 3.77
CA LEU A 215 7.27 32.61 2.90
C LEU A 215 6.78 33.04 1.51
N GLU A 216 7.35 34.13 1.02
CA GLU A 216 7.11 34.63 -0.33
C GLU A 216 8.17 34.11 -1.32
N GLU A 217 9.44 34.12 -0.86
CA GLU A 217 10.59 33.83 -1.73
C GLU A 217 11.68 33.06 -0.96
N ILE A 218 12.39 32.19 -1.67
CA ILE A 218 13.68 31.64 -1.28
C ILE A 218 14.71 31.95 -2.39
N ASN A 219 15.81 32.64 -2.04
CA ASN A 219 16.83 33.05 -2.96
C ASN A 219 18.07 32.15 -2.87
N LEU A 220 18.50 31.64 -4.04
CA LEU A 220 19.60 30.69 -4.19
C LEU A 220 20.77 31.33 -4.98
N GLY A 221 20.74 32.64 -5.21
CA GLY A 221 21.66 33.32 -6.16
C GLY A 221 23.00 33.74 -5.57
N ASP A 222 23.21 33.65 -4.26
CA ASP A 222 24.43 34.15 -3.60
C ASP A 222 25.38 32.99 -3.21
N GLY A 223 25.77 32.19 -4.19
CA GLY A 223 26.66 31.05 -3.99
C GLY A 223 26.06 29.98 -3.06
N ASP A 224 26.79 29.69 -1.95
CA ASP A 224 26.31 28.69 -0.97
C ASP A 224 25.38 29.29 0.10
N GLN A 225 25.02 30.57 -0.02
CA GLN A 225 24.18 31.27 0.96
C GLN A 225 22.71 31.24 0.55
N LEU A 226 21.87 30.69 1.40
CA LEU A 226 20.42 30.70 1.22
C LEU A 226 19.81 31.85 2.01
N LEU A 227 18.92 32.58 1.32
CA LEU A 227 18.09 33.63 1.93
C LEU A 227 16.63 33.31 1.69
N ALA A 228 15.76 33.62 2.62
CA ALA A 228 14.32 33.59 2.39
C ALA A 228 13.68 34.92 2.80
N TYR A 229 12.49 35.17 2.28
CA TYR A 229 11.73 36.39 2.58
C TYR A 229 10.31 35.98 2.95
N THR A 230 9.80 36.58 4.02
CA THR A 230 8.41 36.38 4.42
C THR A 230 7.49 37.34 3.68
N THR A 231 6.21 37.05 3.62
CA THR A 231 5.16 37.90 3.01
C THR A 231 5.01 39.27 3.68
N ASP A 232 5.45 39.42 4.92
CA ASP A 232 5.49 40.67 5.68
C ASP A 232 6.85 41.38 5.61
N GLY A 233 7.76 40.89 4.78
CA GLY A 233 9.02 41.55 4.40
C GLY A 233 10.21 41.28 5.34
N VAL A 234 10.12 40.29 6.22
CA VAL A 234 11.27 39.86 7.05
C VAL A 234 12.23 39.04 6.22
N GLN A 235 13.50 39.40 6.18
CA GLN A 235 14.55 38.61 5.58
C GLN A 235 15.01 37.52 6.54
N ILE A 236 15.08 36.28 6.08
CA ILE A 236 15.61 35.13 6.83
C ILE A 236 16.96 34.76 6.22
N ARG A 237 18.04 34.91 6.98
CA ARG A 237 19.38 34.50 6.60
C ARG A 237 19.65 33.10 7.04
N ILE A 238 19.52 32.14 6.11
CA ILE A 238 19.69 30.71 6.36
C ILE A 238 21.19 30.36 6.34
N GLY A 239 21.97 31.09 5.48
CA GLY A 239 23.40 30.85 5.35
C GLY A 239 23.71 29.59 4.51
N ASN A 240 24.75 28.85 4.91
CA ASN A 240 25.22 27.67 4.18
C ASN A 240 24.20 26.52 4.19
N GLN A 241 24.45 25.52 3.31
CA GLN A 241 23.57 24.37 3.09
C GLN A 241 23.69 23.27 4.16
N GLU A 242 24.30 23.57 5.31
CA GLU A 242 24.46 22.63 6.42
C GLU A 242 23.33 22.77 7.44
N GLN A 243 22.97 21.67 8.12
CA GLN A 243 22.00 21.63 9.23
C GLN A 243 20.66 22.34 8.90
N LEU A 244 20.16 22.16 7.68
CA LEU A 244 19.00 22.88 7.16
C LEU A 244 17.72 22.61 7.93
N LYS A 245 17.55 21.40 8.50
CA LYS A 245 16.38 21.05 9.30
C LYS A 245 16.38 21.78 10.64
N GLU A 246 17.51 21.82 11.30
CA GLU A 246 17.72 22.55 12.55
C GLU A 246 17.54 24.06 12.34
N LYS A 247 18.04 24.59 11.23
CA LYS A 247 17.82 26.00 10.84
C LYS A 247 16.35 26.29 10.54
N ALA A 248 15.61 25.36 9.95
CA ALA A 248 14.17 25.50 9.75
C ALA A 248 13.42 25.54 11.11
N GLU A 249 13.76 24.66 12.05
CA GLU A 249 13.21 24.71 13.41
C GLU A 249 13.54 26.03 14.11
N MET A 250 14.78 26.52 13.98
CA MET A 250 15.19 27.82 14.51
C MET A 250 14.36 28.96 13.89
N THR A 251 14.14 28.91 12.58
CA THR A 251 13.28 29.89 11.87
C THR A 251 11.88 29.93 12.48
N VAL A 252 11.26 28.76 12.68
CA VAL A 252 9.93 28.67 13.28
C VAL A 252 9.90 29.30 14.66
N ASN A 253 10.89 28.97 15.50
CA ASN A 253 10.97 29.50 16.88
C ASN A 253 11.15 31.03 16.89
N MET A 254 12.05 31.55 16.03
CA MET A 254 12.30 33.01 15.94
C MET A 254 11.09 33.76 15.39
N LEU A 255 10.43 33.26 14.33
CA LEU A 255 9.22 33.89 13.78
C LEU A 255 8.07 33.87 14.80
N LYS A 256 7.91 32.77 15.53
CA LYS A 256 6.94 32.67 16.60
C LYS A 256 7.21 33.68 17.70
N ASP A 257 8.44 33.80 18.16
CA ASP A 257 8.85 34.78 19.18
C ASP A 257 8.56 36.23 18.76
N LEU A 258 8.80 36.55 17.45
CA LEU A 258 8.47 37.88 16.93
C LEU A 258 6.95 38.14 16.93
N GLN A 259 6.16 37.13 16.55
CA GLN A 259 4.71 37.22 16.54
C GLN A 259 4.15 37.39 17.98
N ASP A 260 4.62 36.56 18.93
CA ASP A 260 4.17 36.60 20.34
C ASP A 260 4.53 37.91 21.03
N LYS A 261 5.68 38.50 20.70
CA LYS A 261 6.16 39.77 21.27
C LYS A 261 5.70 41.00 20.47
N HIS A 262 5.00 40.82 19.34
CA HIS A 262 4.57 41.88 18.44
C HIS A 262 5.73 42.76 17.95
N VAL A 263 6.92 42.18 17.77
CA VAL A 263 8.11 42.87 17.30
C VAL A 263 8.23 42.74 15.78
N ARG A 264 8.49 43.89 15.14
CA ARG A 264 8.85 43.87 13.68
C ARG A 264 10.35 43.72 13.53
N ALA A 265 10.76 42.76 12.72
CA ALA A 265 12.16 42.51 12.40
C ALA A 265 12.47 42.93 10.96
N GLN A 266 13.65 43.48 10.76
CA GLN A 266 14.22 43.72 9.41
C GLN A 266 14.74 42.38 8.85
N TYR A 267 15.49 41.65 9.68
CA TYR A 267 15.95 40.29 9.35
C TYR A 267 16.14 39.44 10.61
N ILE A 268 16.10 38.13 10.40
CA ILE A 268 16.55 37.12 11.36
C ILE A 268 17.72 36.36 10.74
N ASP A 269 18.72 36.06 11.55
CA ASP A 269 19.84 35.18 11.17
C ASP A 269 19.71 33.89 11.98
N VAL A 270 19.51 32.79 11.26
CA VAL A 270 19.29 31.46 11.86
C VAL A 270 20.58 30.64 11.97
N ASN A 271 21.71 31.35 12.11
CA ASN A 271 22.96 30.70 12.45
C ASN A 271 22.80 30.00 13.82
N LEU A 272 23.01 28.69 13.89
CA LEU A 272 22.79 27.89 15.08
C LEU A 272 23.76 28.26 16.23
N ASP A 273 24.96 28.72 15.90
CA ASP A 273 25.96 29.12 16.90
C ASP A 273 25.67 30.51 17.51
N ALA A 274 25.10 31.42 16.72
CA ALA A 274 24.84 32.80 17.14
C ALA A 274 23.57 33.34 16.42
N PRO A 275 22.36 32.88 16.80
CA PRO A 275 21.14 33.41 16.20
C PRO A 275 20.92 34.88 16.57
N TYR A 276 20.49 35.67 15.58
CA TYR A 276 20.34 37.10 15.77
C TYR A 276 19.05 37.62 15.14
N VAL A 277 18.44 38.61 15.78
CA VAL A 277 17.28 39.37 15.29
C VAL A 277 17.67 40.82 15.16
N LYS A 278 17.46 41.45 14.01
CA LYS A 278 17.51 42.87 13.85
C LYS A 278 16.12 43.45 13.76
N GLU A 279 15.74 44.16 14.81
CA GLU A 279 14.45 44.81 14.87
C GLU A 279 14.37 46.00 13.89
N LEU A 280 13.17 46.21 13.35
CA LEU A 280 12.83 47.36 12.56
C LEU A 280 12.58 48.54 13.54
N LYS A 281 13.36 49.61 13.41
CA LYS A 281 13.17 50.81 14.23
C LYS A 281 12.00 51.66 13.72
#